data_18f8aac52289ebb3e8b6ce1be3e4cb89
#
_entry.id   18f8aac52289ebb3e8b6ce1be3e4cb89
#
_cell.length_a   1.000
_cell.length_b   1.000
_cell.length_c   1.000
_cell.angle_alpha   90.00
_cell.angle_beta   90.00
_cell.angle_gamma   90.00
#
_symmetry.space_group_name_H-M   'P 1'
#
loop_
_entity.id
_entity.type
_entity.pdbx_description
1 polymer ?
#
loop_
_entity_poly.entity_id
_entity_poly.type
_entity_poly.pdbx_seq_one_letter_code
_entity_poly.pdbx_strand_id
1 'polypeptide(L)'
;EYNNKQLTKQEKNKLILAALFHDIANGPFGHSYEYLCEKQGFNPEKNIGSVINCIFEGAYKKSASLETIYFGQYNQIGRILKKEEVKEIDNIVAGKDKQFSKLISDVIDLDNIDNVFRMAYHMGISFAKQAPIELAQGMMCEKNEIYFKENVLPYLYEWYYTRIKVYKMLLYNPQDFAAKCMLSEIMEVVLKNNPTRIKWYYTDYQLVSLLKDMEEIWTNQLVEVKKEKDINWNFEEIQESKEHVARILKEGYGLELGKKEEIEVNKVSKKIGFAIYNTEYELTESKLLKVKKGSVNVTNIVTRMMTGDLYGCLAIMRTKKLEYSESFLDMSSRCELEEQCNNAIYEEIGNKDITIAFHAIVDRSKTKRQLNIKYLTGEEVQIGESTREMLIGVFIKNPKYGLSKGKKLGVDKRKKCIQTICAVFGKIGLDDLENVKLYDEVKEIE
;
A
#
# COMPACT_ATOMS: atom_id res chain seq x y z
N GLU A 1 -16.33 41.68 -12.93
CA GLU A 1 -14.99 42.25 -12.69
C GLU A 1 -14.34 41.45 -11.57
N TYR A 2 -13.51 40.47 -11.97
CA TYR A 2 -12.76 39.66 -11.01
C TYR A 2 -11.68 40.57 -10.40
N ASN A 3 -11.75 40.76 -9.09
CA ASN A 3 -10.75 41.49 -8.34
C ASN A 3 -9.41 40.70 -8.46
N ASN A 4 -8.51 41.21 -9.31
CA ASN A 4 -7.12 40.80 -9.41
C ASN A 4 -6.39 41.18 -8.12
N LYS A 5 -6.80 40.61 -6.97
CA LYS A 5 -6.10 40.79 -5.72
C LYS A 5 -4.80 40.01 -5.83
N GLN A 6 -3.72 40.71 -6.15
CA GLN A 6 -2.40 40.12 -6.09
C GLN A 6 -2.13 39.64 -4.68
N LEU A 7 -1.63 38.39 -4.57
CA LEU A 7 -1.20 37.84 -3.30
C LEU A 7 -0.12 38.74 -2.70
N THR A 8 -0.26 39.05 -1.43
CA THR A 8 0.78 39.72 -0.66
C THR A 8 2.04 38.88 -0.61
N LYS A 9 3.20 39.49 -0.35
CA LYS A 9 4.46 38.77 -0.17
C LYS A 9 4.34 37.68 0.93
N GLN A 10 3.61 37.97 1.99
CA GLN A 10 3.39 37.04 3.09
C GLN A 10 2.55 35.82 2.67
N GLU A 11 1.45 36.05 1.94
CA GLU A 11 0.62 34.95 1.39
C GLU A 11 1.40 34.06 0.42
N LYS A 12 2.22 34.68 -0.47
CA LYS A 12 3.10 33.91 -1.37
C LYS A 12 4.09 33.04 -0.60
N ASN A 13 4.73 33.59 0.42
CA ASN A 13 5.68 32.83 1.23
C ASN A 13 5.00 31.65 1.94
N LYS A 14 3.80 31.84 2.50
CA LYS A 14 3.03 30.77 3.12
C LYS A 14 2.69 29.65 2.16
N LEU A 15 2.25 29.98 0.95
CA LEU A 15 1.94 28.99 -0.09
C LEU A 15 3.18 28.20 -0.52
N ILE A 16 4.32 28.89 -0.71
CA ILE A 16 5.59 28.24 -1.04
C ILE A 16 5.99 27.27 0.07
N LEU A 17 5.87 27.69 1.33
CA LEU A 17 6.20 26.84 2.47
C LEU A 17 5.22 25.68 2.62
N ALA A 18 3.93 25.91 2.39
CA ALA A 18 2.93 24.84 2.38
C ALA A 18 3.23 23.79 1.30
N ALA A 19 3.58 24.24 0.09
CA ALA A 19 3.99 23.35 -1.00
C ALA A 19 5.28 22.58 -0.69
N LEU A 20 6.24 23.20 0.02
CA LEU A 20 7.47 22.51 0.44
C LEU A 20 7.24 21.48 1.56
N PHE A 21 6.25 21.70 2.42
CA PHE A 21 6.03 20.87 3.60
C PHE A 21 4.87 19.89 3.46
N HIS A 22 4.09 19.91 2.38
CA HIS A 22 2.90 19.07 2.28
C HIS A 22 3.22 17.57 2.41
N ASP A 23 4.35 17.12 1.90
CA ASP A 23 4.81 15.74 1.93
C ASP A 23 5.83 15.42 3.03
N ILE A 24 6.09 16.35 3.95
CA ILE A 24 7.13 16.17 4.98
C ILE A 24 6.86 15.00 5.94
N ALA A 25 5.60 14.59 6.05
CA ALA A 25 5.19 13.46 6.87
C ALA A 25 5.22 12.12 6.14
N ASN A 26 5.52 12.11 4.84
CA ASN A 26 5.61 10.88 4.07
C ASN A 26 6.79 10.05 4.56
N GLY A 27 6.52 8.78 4.88
CA GLY A 27 7.55 7.84 5.32
C GLY A 27 8.43 7.34 4.17
N PRO A 28 9.39 6.46 4.46
CA PRO A 28 10.25 5.87 3.44
C PRO A 28 9.42 5.12 2.40
N PHE A 29 9.77 5.28 1.12
CA PHE A 29 9.00 4.77 -0.03
C PHE A 29 7.57 5.35 -0.14
N GLY A 30 7.28 6.48 0.52
CA GLY A 30 6.05 7.24 0.39
C GLY A 30 4.79 6.40 0.63
N HIS A 31 3.84 6.43 -0.28
CA HIS A 31 2.56 5.73 -0.16
C HIS A 31 2.65 4.22 0.07
N SER A 32 3.76 3.56 -0.29
CA SER A 32 3.94 2.13 0.02
C SER A 32 4.11 1.89 1.52
N TYR A 33 4.80 2.81 2.22
CA TYR A 33 4.93 2.77 3.67
C TYR A 33 3.62 3.17 4.37
N GLU A 34 3.00 4.23 3.91
CA GLU A 34 1.75 4.77 4.47
C GLU A 34 0.64 3.72 4.52
N TYR A 35 0.43 3.02 3.40
CA TYR A 35 -0.55 1.96 3.29
C TYR A 35 -0.37 0.87 4.36
N LEU A 36 0.86 0.49 4.65
CA LEU A 36 1.16 -0.52 5.68
C LEU A 36 1.00 0.04 7.10
N CYS A 37 1.30 1.32 7.29
CA CYS A 37 1.19 1.99 8.58
C CYS A 37 -0.23 2.44 8.92
N GLU A 38 -1.07 2.71 7.92
CA GLU A 38 -2.49 3.01 8.12
C GLU A 38 -3.21 1.88 8.88
N LYS A 39 -2.87 0.63 8.57
CA LYS A 39 -3.32 -0.55 9.31
C LYS A 39 -2.89 -0.55 10.79
N GLN A 40 -1.87 0.22 11.14
CA GLN A 40 -1.35 0.37 12.50
C GLN A 40 -1.76 1.71 13.16
N GLY A 41 -2.68 2.45 12.53
CA GLY A 41 -3.20 3.71 13.05
C GLY A 41 -2.32 4.93 12.77
N PHE A 42 -1.26 4.82 11.98
CA PHE A 42 -0.47 5.96 11.52
C PHE A 42 -1.04 6.50 10.21
N ASN A 43 -1.48 7.75 10.22
CA ASN A 43 -1.93 8.45 9.01
C ASN A 43 -1.11 9.73 8.85
N PRO A 44 -0.19 9.80 7.87
CA PRO A 44 0.67 10.96 7.65
C PRO A 44 -0.11 12.25 7.44
N GLU A 45 -1.14 12.24 6.62
CA GLU A 45 -1.95 13.43 6.32
C GLU A 45 -2.62 14.01 7.58
N LYS A 46 -3.09 13.15 8.49
CA LYS A 46 -3.67 13.57 9.77
C LYS A 46 -2.62 14.02 10.79
N ASN A 47 -1.36 13.59 10.60
CA ASN A 47 -0.26 13.85 11.52
C ASN A 47 0.70 14.95 11.05
N ILE A 48 0.46 15.57 9.89
CA ILE A 48 1.30 16.65 9.36
C ILE A 48 1.54 17.74 10.40
N GLY A 49 0.50 18.22 11.07
CA GLY A 49 0.65 19.22 12.13
C GLY A 49 1.52 18.74 13.28
N SER A 50 1.42 17.47 13.68
CA SER A 50 2.29 16.89 14.71
C SER A 50 3.73 16.80 14.22
N VAL A 51 3.97 16.44 12.96
CA VAL A 51 5.30 16.35 12.35
C VAL A 51 5.93 17.73 12.24
N ILE A 52 5.20 18.71 11.71
CA ILE A 52 5.65 20.10 11.62
C ILE A 52 5.97 20.61 13.02
N ASN A 53 5.11 20.38 14.00
CA ASN A 53 5.36 20.78 15.40
C ASN A 53 6.59 20.06 15.98
N CYS A 54 6.80 18.77 15.70
CA CYS A 54 8.02 18.07 16.13
C CYS A 54 9.27 18.68 15.48
N ILE A 55 9.21 19.03 14.22
CA ILE A 55 10.32 19.70 13.51
C ILE A 55 10.61 21.06 14.14
N PHE A 56 9.59 21.84 14.52
CA PHE A 56 9.74 23.19 15.06
C PHE A 56 9.95 23.25 16.58
N GLU A 57 9.33 22.37 17.34
CA GLU A 57 9.42 22.35 18.81
C GLU A 57 10.46 21.32 19.33
N GLY A 58 10.96 20.45 18.47
CA GLY A 58 11.70 19.25 18.82
C GLY A 58 12.92 19.43 19.70
N ALA A 59 13.60 20.58 19.63
CA ALA A 59 14.76 20.88 20.44
C ALA A 59 14.44 21.30 21.89
N TYR A 60 13.20 21.61 22.19
CA TYR A 60 12.85 22.34 23.42
C TYR A 60 12.01 21.56 24.42
N LYS A 61 11.48 20.42 24.08
CA LYS A 61 10.79 19.56 25.02
C LYS A 61 11.75 18.60 25.70
N LYS A 62 11.77 18.63 27.03
CA LYS A 62 12.61 17.81 27.92
C LYS A 62 12.38 16.28 27.85
N SER A 63 11.46 15.79 27.04
CA SER A 63 11.28 14.37 26.82
C SER A 63 12.17 13.93 25.63
N ALA A 64 13.33 13.42 25.95
CA ALA A 64 14.33 12.96 25.00
C ALA A 64 13.94 11.67 24.27
N SER A 65 12.96 11.73 23.38
CA SER A 65 12.93 10.71 22.33
C SER A 65 14.08 10.95 21.35
N LEU A 66 14.66 9.90 20.80
CA LEU A 66 15.67 10.01 19.73
C LEU A 66 15.16 10.88 18.57
N GLU A 67 13.85 10.86 18.31
CA GLU A 67 13.16 11.69 17.32
C GLU A 67 13.31 13.18 17.63
N THR A 68 13.08 13.57 18.90
CA THR A 68 13.23 14.95 19.36
C THR A 68 14.69 15.41 19.25
N ILE A 69 15.65 14.54 19.57
CA ILE A 69 17.09 14.85 19.47
C ILE A 69 17.48 15.00 17.99
N TYR A 70 17.07 14.08 17.12
CA TYR A 70 17.39 14.11 15.70
C TYR A 70 16.90 15.39 15.03
N PHE A 71 15.60 15.70 15.17
CA PHE A 71 15.03 16.90 14.57
C PHE A 71 15.48 18.19 15.25
N GLY A 72 15.64 18.19 16.56
CA GLY A 72 16.07 19.36 17.30
C GLY A 72 17.53 19.75 17.04
N GLN A 73 18.41 18.78 16.85
CA GLN A 73 19.83 19.02 16.69
C GLN A 73 20.20 19.51 15.27
N TYR A 74 19.47 19.05 14.25
CA TYR A 74 19.75 19.37 12.84
C TYR A 74 18.78 20.38 12.22
N ASN A 75 17.73 20.77 12.95
CA ASN A 75 16.68 21.61 12.39
C ASN A 75 16.94 23.11 12.64
N GLN A 76 17.21 23.81 11.54
CA GLN A 76 17.31 25.27 11.52
C GLN A 76 15.95 25.96 11.29
N ILE A 77 14.94 25.24 10.83
CA ILE A 77 13.65 25.78 10.37
C ILE A 77 12.89 26.40 11.55
N GLY A 78 12.88 25.78 12.71
CA GLY A 78 12.25 26.29 13.93
C GLY A 78 12.87 27.59 14.47
N ARG A 79 14.05 28.00 13.92
CA ARG A 79 14.65 29.31 14.22
C ARG A 79 14.20 30.41 13.26
N ILE A 80 13.64 30.03 12.12
CA ILE A 80 13.28 30.95 11.02
C ILE A 80 11.79 31.26 11.04
N LEU A 81 10.94 30.27 11.33
CA LEU A 81 9.48 30.43 11.32
C LEU A 81 8.92 30.59 12.71
N LYS A 82 7.93 31.49 12.84
CA LYS A 82 7.18 31.68 14.09
C LYS A 82 6.12 30.60 14.24
N LYS A 83 5.69 30.34 15.46
CA LYS A 83 4.68 29.32 15.77
C LYS A 83 3.35 29.55 15.04
N GLU A 84 2.97 30.82 14.89
CA GLU A 84 1.77 31.23 14.17
C GLU A 84 1.87 30.92 12.66
N GLU A 85 3.05 31.15 12.07
CA GLU A 85 3.29 30.84 10.65
C GLU A 85 3.24 29.32 10.40
N VAL A 86 3.78 28.53 11.32
CA VAL A 86 3.71 27.07 11.27
C VAL A 86 2.28 26.58 11.28
N LYS A 87 1.44 27.17 12.18
CA LYS A 87 0.02 26.81 12.27
C LYS A 87 -0.77 27.19 11.01
N GLU A 88 -0.42 28.30 10.38
CA GLU A 88 -1.04 28.71 9.12
C GLU A 88 -0.65 27.76 7.97
N ILE A 89 0.62 27.36 7.88
CA ILE A 89 1.10 26.35 6.92
C ILE A 89 0.38 25.02 7.14
N ASP A 90 0.31 24.54 8.38
CA ASP A 90 -0.42 23.31 8.74
C ASP A 90 -1.88 23.37 8.32
N ASN A 91 -2.57 24.49 8.54
CA ASN A 91 -3.94 24.65 8.11
C ASN A 91 -4.12 24.58 6.59
N ILE A 92 -3.17 25.11 5.81
CA ILE A 92 -3.22 25.04 4.33
C ILE A 92 -3.05 23.58 3.90
N VAL A 93 -2.03 22.89 4.40
CA VAL A 93 -1.72 21.51 4.04
C VAL A 93 -2.80 20.53 4.50
N ALA A 94 -3.34 20.73 5.71
CA ALA A 94 -4.41 19.89 6.27
C ALA A 94 -5.80 20.17 5.68
N GLY A 95 -5.93 21.01 4.66
CA GLY A 95 -7.22 21.33 4.03
C GLY A 95 -8.14 22.25 4.85
N LYS A 96 -7.64 22.85 5.93
CA LYS A 96 -8.43 23.68 6.85
C LYS A 96 -8.47 25.17 6.48
N ASP A 97 -7.53 25.62 5.68
CA ASP A 97 -7.51 27.01 5.19
C ASP A 97 -8.59 27.19 4.12
N LYS A 98 -9.44 28.22 4.33
CA LYS A 98 -10.60 28.50 3.46
C LYS A 98 -10.25 29.29 2.20
N GLN A 99 -8.98 29.61 1.99
CA GLN A 99 -8.54 30.44 0.88
C GLN A 99 -7.61 29.67 -0.07
N PHE A 100 -6.70 28.85 0.45
CA PHE A 100 -5.57 28.34 -0.34
C PHE A 100 -5.39 26.81 -0.33
N SER A 101 -6.11 26.09 0.53
CA SER A 101 -5.86 24.64 0.68
C SER A 101 -5.98 23.87 -0.62
N LYS A 102 -6.94 24.21 -1.48
CA LYS A 102 -7.15 23.54 -2.77
C LYS A 102 -6.03 23.78 -3.79
N LEU A 103 -5.19 24.81 -3.61
CA LEU A 103 -4.01 25.00 -4.45
C LEU A 103 -2.93 23.93 -4.24
N ILE A 104 -2.95 23.25 -3.05
CA ILE A 104 -1.97 22.25 -2.65
C ILE A 104 -2.58 20.84 -2.59
N SER A 105 -3.90 20.74 -2.34
CA SER A 105 -4.58 19.46 -2.17
C SER A 105 -5.99 19.49 -2.78
N ASP A 106 -6.07 19.22 -4.07
CA ASP A 106 -7.32 19.05 -4.83
C ASP A 106 -7.16 17.99 -5.91
N VAL A 107 -8.19 17.84 -6.73
CA VAL A 107 -8.21 16.93 -7.89
C VAL A 107 -7.20 17.37 -8.96
N ILE A 108 -7.12 18.67 -9.23
CA ILE A 108 -6.06 19.31 -10.01
C ILE A 108 -5.55 20.47 -9.18
N ASP A 109 -4.38 20.31 -8.60
CA ASP A 109 -3.66 21.30 -7.83
C ASP A 109 -2.27 21.52 -8.41
N LEU A 110 -1.51 22.45 -7.84
CA LEU A 110 -0.17 22.77 -8.34
C LEU A 110 0.80 21.60 -8.21
N ASP A 111 0.68 20.78 -7.14
CA ASP A 111 1.50 19.59 -6.97
C ASP A 111 1.19 18.53 -8.03
N ASN A 112 -0.08 18.22 -8.26
CA ASN A 112 -0.48 17.27 -9.29
C ASN A 112 -0.07 17.72 -10.71
N ILE A 113 -0.11 19.01 -11.00
CA ILE A 113 0.37 19.53 -12.30
C ILE A 113 1.87 19.27 -12.44
N ASP A 114 2.69 19.68 -11.45
CA ASP A 114 4.13 19.46 -11.48
C ASP A 114 4.47 17.97 -11.53
N ASN A 115 3.88 17.19 -10.64
CA ASN A 115 4.18 15.78 -10.46
C ASN A 115 3.93 14.95 -11.73
N VAL A 116 2.78 15.16 -12.39
CA VAL A 116 2.44 14.44 -13.63
C VAL A 116 3.43 14.78 -14.76
N PHE A 117 3.70 16.05 -15.01
CA PHE A 117 4.60 16.44 -16.09
C PHE A 117 6.07 16.12 -15.78
N ARG A 118 6.50 16.24 -14.52
CA ARG A 118 7.84 15.86 -14.09
C ARG A 118 8.06 14.35 -14.22
N MET A 119 7.10 13.52 -13.81
CA MET A 119 7.17 12.08 -14.03
C MET A 119 7.18 11.74 -15.52
N ALA A 120 6.32 12.36 -16.32
CA ALA A 120 6.28 12.17 -17.77
C ALA A 120 7.64 12.47 -18.41
N TYR A 121 8.27 13.59 -18.02
CA TYR A 121 9.60 13.95 -18.50
C TYR A 121 10.64 12.86 -18.20
N HIS A 122 10.69 12.37 -16.95
CA HIS A 122 11.63 11.32 -16.55
C HIS A 122 11.33 9.95 -17.18
N MET A 123 10.09 9.68 -17.53
CA MET A 123 9.65 8.44 -18.21
C MET A 123 9.78 8.52 -19.73
N GLY A 124 10.19 9.67 -20.29
CA GLY A 124 10.29 9.88 -21.73
C GLY A 124 8.94 9.98 -22.45
N ILE A 125 7.86 10.31 -21.73
CA ILE A 125 6.54 10.56 -22.30
C ILE A 125 6.51 11.97 -22.86
N SER A 126 6.18 12.10 -24.14
CA SER A 126 6.08 13.41 -24.79
C SER A 126 4.86 14.19 -24.32
N PHE A 127 5.04 15.47 -24.10
CA PHE A 127 3.98 16.46 -23.80
C PHE A 127 4.40 17.86 -24.26
N ALA A 128 3.44 18.77 -24.38
CA ALA A 128 3.70 20.15 -24.76
C ALA A 128 4.47 20.87 -23.63
N LYS A 129 5.71 21.30 -23.87
CA LYS A 129 6.62 21.86 -22.84
C LYS A 129 6.06 23.06 -22.08
N GLN A 130 5.17 23.83 -22.71
CA GLN A 130 4.50 24.98 -22.09
C GLN A 130 3.30 24.55 -21.20
N ALA A 131 2.78 23.34 -21.35
CA ALA A 131 1.54 22.91 -20.68
C ALA A 131 1.56 23.08 -19.14
N PRO A 132 2.63 22.69 -18.40
CA PRO A 132 2.64 22.88 -16.94
C PRO A 132 2.59 24.36 -16.55
N ILE A 133 3.25 25.24 -17.30
CA ILE A 133 3.30 26.67 -17.03
C ILE A 133 1.95 27.30 -17.34
N GLU A 134 1.39 27.03 -18.51
CA GLU A 134 0.10 27.58 -18.94
C GLU A 134 -1.04 27.14 -18.02
N LEU A 135 -1.06 25.90 -17.58
CA LEU A 135 -2.01 25.40 -16.58
C LEU A 135 -1.88 26.13 -15.25
N ALA A 136 -0.66 26.24 -14.71
CA ALA A 136 -0.44 26.91 -13.44
C ALA A 136 -0.81 28.40 -13.51
N GLN A 137 -0.50 29.09 -14.62
CA GLN A 137 -0.87 30.51 -14.84
C GLN A 137 -2.35 30.71 -15.14
N GLY A 138 -3.02 29.70 -15.67
CA GLY A 138 -4.45 29.72 -15.94
C GLY A 138 -5.31 29.32 -14.75
N MET A 139 -4.70 28.79 -13.68
CA MET A 139 -5.39 28.40 -12.45
C MET A 139 -5.64 29.62 -11.56
N MET A 140 -6.83 29.73 -11.04
CA MET A 140 -7.23 30.75 -10.06
C MET A 140 -7.91 30.09 -8.88
N CYS A 141 -7.66 30.61 -7.67
CA CYS A 141 -8.29 30.14 -6.46
C CYS A 141 -9.07 31.28 -5.81
N GLU A 142 -10.36 31.10 -5.64
CA GLU A 142 -11.23 32.05 -4.94
C GLU A 142 -12.10 31.30 -3.92
N LYS A 143 -12.06 31.73 -2.67
CA LYS A 143 -12.81 31.11 -1.55
C LYS A 143 -12.61 29.60 -1.44
N ASN A 144 -11.37 29.17 -1.65
CA ASN A 144 -10.97 27.75 -1.67
C ASN A 144 -11.66 26.93 -2.78
N GLU A 145 -12.04 27.56 -3.90
CA GLU A 145 -12.49 26.90 -5.12
C GLU A 145 -11.49 27.18 -6.25
N ILE A 146 -11.21 26.18 -7.06
CA ILE A 146 -10.32 26.28 -8.21
C ILE A 146 -11.12 26.57 -9.47
N TYR A 147 -10.69 27.58 -10.18
CA TYR A 147 -11.21 27.98 -11.48
C TYR A 147 -10.09 28.01 -12.51
N PHE A 148 -10.43 27.79 -13.76
CA PHE A 148 -9.50 27.88 -14.87
C PHE A 148 -9.95 28.92 -15.88
N LYS A 149 -8.98 29.52 -16.58
CA LYS A 149 -9.25 30.31 -17.77
C LYS A 149 -9.64 29.40 -18.93
N GLU A 150 -10.58 29.79 -19.76
CA GLU A 150 -11.06 28.96 -20.88
C GLU A 150 -9.94 28.57 -21.88
N ASN A 151 -9.00 29.50 -22.12
CA ASN A 151 -7.89 29.28 -23.04
C ASN A 151 -6.92 28.18 -22.63
N VAL A 152 -6.98 27.66 -21.39
CA VAL A 152 -6.12 26.55 -20.95
C VAL A 152 -6.75 25.16 -21.13
N LEU A 153 -7.96 25.08 -21.69
CA LEU A 153 -8.63 23.80 -21.94
C LEU A 153 -7.77 22.78 -22.71
N PRO A 154 -7.02 23.13 -23.77
CA PRO A 154 -6.14 22.20 -24.45
C PRO A 154 -5.08 21.60 -23.52
N TYR A 155 -4.54 22.40 -22.60
CA TYR A 155 -3.53 21.95 -21.64
C TYR A 155 -4.11 21.11 -20.51
N LEU A 156 -5.40 21.28 -20.16
CA LEU A 156 -6.14 20.40 -19.25
C LEU A 156 -6.29 19.00 -19.86
N TYR A 157 -6.61 18.89 -21.15
CA TYR A 157 -6.62 17.62 -21.87
C TYR A 157 -5.21 17.00 -21.95
N GLU A 158 -4.19 17.81 -22.25
CA GLU A 158 -2.79 17.38 -22.27
C GLU A 158 -2.37 16.77 -20.92
N TRP A 159 -2.66 17.46 -19.81
CA TRP A 159 -2.41 16.97 -18.47
C TRP A 159 -3.17 15.67 -18.20
N TYR A 160 -4.45 15.61 -18.55
CA TYR A 160 -5.31 14.45 -18.32
C TYR A 160 -4.78 13.20 -19.03
N TYR A 161 -4.46 13.31 -20.32
CA TYR A 161 -3.92 12.16 -21.08
C TYR A 161 -2.50 11.79 -20.64
N THR A 162 -1.66 12.78 -20.37
CA THR A 162 -0.32 12.54 -19.82
C THR A 162 -0.39 11.81 -18.48
N ARG A 163 -1.29 12.22 -17.61
CA ARG A 163 -1.55 11.58 -16.33
C ARG A 163 -1.96 10.12 -16.51
N ILE A 164 -2.88 9.82 -17.40
CA ILE A 164 -3.30 8.45 -17.68
C ILE A 164 -2.11 7.61 -18.13
N LYS A 165 -1.28 8.10 -19.06
CA LYS A 165 -0.09 7.40 -19.54
C LYS A 165 0.90 7.12 -18.40
N VAL A 166 1.21 8.13 -17.60
CA VAL A 166 2.11 8.02 -16.44
C VAL A 166 1.61 6.94 -15.47
N TYR A 167 0.34 7.04 -15.03
CA TYR A 167 -0.18 6.08 -14.06
C TYR A 167 -0.35 4.67 -14.61
N LYS A 168 -0.72 4.51 -15.88
CA LYS A 168 -0.73 3.18 -16.54
C LYS A 168 0.68 2.58 -16.57
N MET A 169 1.70 3.36 -16.93
CA MET A 169 3.08 2.88 -16.92
C MET A 169 3.57 2.49 -15.52
N LEU A 170 3.16 3.21 -14.47
CA LEU A 170 3.53 2.89 -13.09
C LEU A 170 2.77 1.68 -12.52
N LEU A 171 1.48 1.55 -12.85
CA LEU A 171 0.63 0.52 -12.24
C LEU A 171 0.68 -0.81 -12.99
N TYR A 172 0.87 -0.79 -14.31
CA TYR A 172 0.92 -2.01 -15.12
C TYR A 172 2.34 -2.48 -15.43
N ASN A 173 3.37 -1.79 -14.93
CA ASN A 173 4.75 -2.22 -15.11
C ASN A 173 5.07 -3.43 -14.22
N PRO A 174 5.40 -4.60 -14.80
CA PRO A 174 5.68 -5.80 -14.02
C PRO A 174 6.86 -5.66 -13.06
N GLN A 175 7.86 -4.82 -13.38
CA GLN A 175 9.04 -4.60 -12.54
C GLN A 175 8.68 -3.79 -11.30
N ASP A 176 7.98 -2.67 -11.49
CA ASP A 176 7.53 -1.82 -10.37
C ASP A 176 6.58 -2.59 -9.45
N PHE A 177 5.68 -3.38 -10.06
CA PHE A 177 4.73 -4.16 -9.29
C PHE A 177 5.40 -5.28 -8.50
N ALA A 178 6.41 -5.95 -9.09
CA ALA A 178 7.21 -6.97 -8.38
C ALA A 178 8.02 -6.36 -7.23
N ALA A 179 8.64 -5.19 -7.44
CA ALA A 179 9.38 -4.49 -6.40
C ALA A 179 8.47 -4.10 -5.23
N LYS A 180 7.26 -3.59 -5.52
CA LYS A 180 6.25 -3.29 -4.49
C LYS A 180 5.80 -4.55 -3.74
N CYS A 181 5.60 -5.66 -4.45
CA CYS A 181 5.27 -6.95 -3.84
C CYS A 181 6.36 -7.37 -2.83
N MET A 182 7.62 -7.35 -3.23
CA MET A 182 8.77 -7.71 -2.39
C MET A 182 8.89 -6.77 -1.18
N LEU A 183 8.78 -5.46 -1.40
CA LEU A 183 8.84 -4.46 -0.32
C LEU A 183 7.71 -4.65 0.69
N SER A 184 6.47 -4.83 0.22
CA SER A 184 5.31 -5.05 1.09
C SER A 184 5.46 -6.31 1.93
N GLU A 185 5.92 -7.42 1.34
CA GLU A 185 6.15 -8.67 2.06
C GLU A 185 7.14 -8.50 3.21
N ILE A 186 8.26 -7.84 2.96
CA ILE A 186 9.27 -7.59 3.98
C ILE A 186 8.73 -6.68 5.09
N MET A 187 8.13 -5.57 4.70
CA MET A 187 7.66 -4.56 5.65
C MET A 187 6.53 -5.09 6.52
N GLU A 188 5.59 -5.86 5.97
CA GLU A 188 4.51 -6.48 6.75
C GLU A 188 5.06 -7.44 7.80
N VAL A 189 6.04 -8.25 7.44
CA VAL A 189 6.69 -9.19 8.38
C VAL A 189 7.43 -8.42 9.48
N VAL A 190 8.20 -7.39 9.13
CA VAL A 190 8.95 -6.59 10.09
C VAL A 190 8.01 -5.85 11.04
N LEU A 191 6.98 -5.19 10.52
CA LEU A 191 6.02 -4.42 11.31
C LEU A 191 5.14 -5.32 12.19
N LYS A 192 4.77 -6.53 11.74
CA LYS A 192 4.02 -7.49 12.54
C LYS A 192 4.83 -7.96 13.75
N ASN A 193 6.13 -8.17 13.59
CA ASN A 193 7.00 -8.63 14.68
C ASN A 193 7.45 -7.49 15.60
N ASN A 194 7.67 -6.30 15.05
CA ASN A 194 8.06 -5.13 15.83
C ASN A 194 7.55 -3.83 15.18
N PRO A 195 6.34 -3.38 15.54
CA PRO A 195 5.71 -2.18 14.95
C PRO A 195 6.53 -0.90 15.10
N THR A 196 7.38 -0.83 16.12
CA THR A 196 8.17 0.38 16.40
C THR A 196 9.54 0.40 15.73
N ARG A 197 9.92 -0.66 15.04
CA ARG A 197 11.26 -0.80 14.45
C ARG A 197 11.48 0.09 13.26
N ILE A 198 10.47 0.26 12.40
CA ILE A 198 10.52 1.17 11.27
C ILE A 198 9.95 2.51 11.71
N LYS A 199 10.71 3.57 11.50
CA LYS A 199 10.30 4.92 11.86
C LYS A 199 9.84 5.68 10.62
N TRP A 200 8.75 6.41 10.72
CA TRP A 200 8.21 7.21 9.62
C TRP A 200 9.23 8.24 9.05
N TYR A 201 10.16 8.71 9.87
CA TYR A 201 11.16 9.69 9.47
C TYR A 201 12.43 9.08 8.86
N TYR A 202 12.50 7.78 8.67
CA TYR A 202 13.61 7.19 7.93
C TYR A 202 13.57 7.62 6.47
N THR A 203 14.75 7.84 5.88
CA THR A 203 14.89 7.90 4.43
C THR A 203 14.80 6.51 3.84
N ASP A 204 14.55 6.41 2.55
CA ASP A 204 14.55 5.12 1.83
C ASP A 204 15.85 4.35 2.08
N TYR A 205 16.98 5.07 2.05
CA TYR A 205 18.30 4.49 2.30
C TYR A 205 18.45 3.93 3.72
N GLN A 206 17.99 4.67 4.72
CA GLN A 206 18.02 4.22 6.12
C GLN A 206 17.14 2.98 6.33
N LEU A 207 15.96 2.94 5.71
CA LEU A 207 15.11 1.74 5.77
C LEU A 207 15.78 0.56 5.09
N VAL A 208 16.33 0.73 3.89
CA VAL A 208 17.04 -0.35 3.18
C VAL A 208 18.23 -0.87 4.00
N SER A 209 19.02 0.04 4.62
CA SER A 209 20.14 -0.33 5.49
C SER A 209 19.65 -1.15 6.68
N LEU A 210 18.60 -0.67 7.37
CA LEU A 210 17.99 -1.40 8.48
C LEU A 210 17.55 -2.80 8.07
N LEU A 211 16.86 -2.93 6.93
CA LEU A 211 16.34 -4.21 6.43
C LEU A 211 17.45 -5.16 6.01
N LYS A 212 18.59 -4.66 5.51
CA LYS A 212 19.78 -5.47 5.19
C LYS A 212 20.44 -6.08 6.42
N ASP A 213 20.37 -5.39 7.56
CA ASP A 213 20.92 -5.85 8.82
C ASP A 213 19.97 -6.83 9.55
N MET A 214 18.79 -7.08 8.99
CA MET A 214 17.85 -8.07 9.53
C MET A 214 18.13 -9.42 8.91
N GLU A 215 18.36 -10.42 9.76
CA GLU A 215 18.47 -11.82 9.34
C GLU A 215 17.10 -12.42 9.00
N GLU A 216 16.91 -13.66 9.33
CA GLU A 216 15.68 -14.40 9.17
C GLU A 216 14.66 -14.02 10.25
N ILE A 217 13.47 -13.61 9.84
CA ILE A 217 12.36 -13.34 10.76
C ILE A 217 11.40 -14.51 10.74
N TRP A 218 11.20 -15.12 11.91
CA TRP A 218 10.22 -16.17 12.08
C TRP A 218 8.81 -15.61 12.15
N THR A 219 7.91 -16.19 11.39
CA THR A 219 6.50 -15.81 11.35
C THR A 219 5.64 -16.97 11.79
N ASN A 220 4.70 -16.69 12.70
CA ASN A 220 3.62 -17.61 13.01
C ASN A 220 2.38 -17.20 12.22
N GLN A 221 1.94 -18.06 11.31
CA GLN A 221 0.69 -17.87 10.60
C GLN A 221 -0.39 -18.70 11.28
N LEU A 222 -1.56 -18.11 11.50
CA LEU A 222 -2.72 -18.81 12.02
C LEU A 222 -3.60 -19.21 10.85
N VAL A 223 -3.73 -20.52 10.61
CA VAL A 223 -4.55 -21.07 9.54
C VAL A 223 -5.76 -21.75 10.16
N GLU A 224 -6.96 -21.39 9.72
CA GLU A 224 -8.19 -22.00 10.22
C GLU A 224 -8.26 -23.47 9.82
N VAL A 225 -8.51 -24.34 10.79
CA VAL A 225 -8.72 -25.76 10.56
C VAL A 225 -10.20 -25.96 10.23
N LYS A 226 -10.47 -26.61 9.10
CA LYS A 226 -11.85 -26.89 8.67
C LYS A 226 -12.53 -27.82 9.66
N LYS A 227 -13.74 -27.46 10.09
CA LYS A 227 -14.59 -28.31 10.91
C LYS A 227 -15.06 -29.53 10.11
N GLU A 228 -14.98 -30.69 10.70
CA GLU A 228 -15.61 -31.93 10.18
C GLU A 228 -17.09 -32.00 10.56
N LYS A 229 -17.43 -31.48 11.76
CA LYS A 229 -18.79 -31.39 12.26
C LYS A 229 -19.01 -30.05 12.95
N ASP A 230 -20.21 -29.49 12.83
CA ASP A 230 -20.60 -28.30 13.58
C ASP A 230 -20.81 -28.64 15.05
N ILE A 231 -19.87 -28.20 15.87
CA ILE A 231 -19.92 -28.25 17.32
C ILE A 231 -19.83 -26.82 17.84
N ASN A 232 -20.75 -26.50 18.70
CA ASN A 232 -20.71 -25.24 19.45
C ASN A 232 -20.09 -25.49 20.82
N TRP A 233 -19.25 -24.58 21.25
CA TRP A 233 -18.64 -24.59 22.59
C TRP A 233 -18.63 -23.17 23.18
N ASN A 234 -18.59 -23.11 24.52
CA ASN A 234 -18.41 -21.87 25.25
C ASN A 234 -16.98 -21.84 25.82
N PHE A 235 -16.25 -20.77 25.61
CA PHE A 235 -14.86 -20.63 26.08
C PHE A 235 -14.77 -20.80 27.61
N GLU A 236 -15.74 -20.29 28.37
CA GLU A 236 -15.75 -20.38 29.81
C GLU A 236 -15.87 -21.84 30.33
N GLU A 237 -16.58 -22.68 29.59
CA GLU A 237 -16.71 -24.11 29.94
C GLU A 237 -15.47 -24.92 29.58
N ILE A 238 -14.78 -24.57 28.49
CA ILE A 238 -13.63 -25.35 27.99
C ILE A 238 -12.32 -24.96 28.65
N GLN A 239 -12.19 -23.73 29.17
CA GLN A 239 -10.93 -23.27 29.80
C GLN A 239 -10.56 -24.04 31.07
N GLU A 240 -11.50 -24.74 31.72
CA GLU A 240 -11.30 -25.42 32.98
C GLU A 240 -11.02 -26.92 32.84
N SER A 241 -11.20 -27.49 31.64
CA SER A 241 -11.09 -28.91 31.46
C SER A 241 -10.40 -29.32 30.16
N LYS A 242 -9.26 -30.01 30.30
CA LYS A 242 -8.54 -30.62 29.18
C LYS A 242 -9.40 -31.62 28.42
N GLU A 243 -10.28 -32.33 29.13
CA GLU A 243 -11.22 -33.29 28.57
C GLU A 243 -12.23 -32.62 27.62
N HIS A 244 -12.71 -31.42 27.95
CA HIS A 244 -13.59 -30.64 27.08
C HIS A 244 -12.89 -30.20 25.80
N VAL A 245 -11.64 -29.72 25.91
CA VAL A 245 -10.80 -29.40 24.73
C VAL A 245 -10.62 -30.64 23.87
N ALA A 246 -10.23 -31.77 24.44
CA ALA A 246 -10.01 -33.04 23.73
C ALA A 246 -11.28 -33.49 23.00
N ARG A 247 -12.47 -33.35 23.62
CA ARG A 247 -13.73 -33.70 23.00
C ARG A 247 -14.02 -32.83 21.78
N ILE A 248 -13.87 -31.50 21.88
CA ILE A 248 -14.09 -30.56 20.78
C ILE A 248 -13.16 -30.89 19.60
N LEU A 249 -11.90 -31.15 19.90
CA LEU A 249 -10.92 -31.49 18.87
C LEU A 249 -11.28 -32.79 18.15
N LYS A 250 -11.65 -33.82 18.89
CA LYS A 250 -12.01 -35.12 18.32
C LYS A 250 -13.31 -35.08 17.53
N GLU A 251 -14.37 -34.51 18.09
CA GLU A 251 -15.70 -34.51 17.49
C GLU A 251 -15.86 -33.45 16.41
N GLY A 252 -15.22 -32.26 16.56
CA GLY A 252 -15.34 -31.14 15.62
C GLY A 252 -14.31 -31.14 14.51
N TYR A 253 -13.11 -31.64 14.77
CA TYR A 253 -11.98 -31.50 13.85
C TYR A 253 -11.23 -32.83 13.56
N GLY A 254 -11.69 -33.96 14.09
CA GLY A 254 -11.01 -35.26 13.92
C GLY A 254 -9.60 -35.35 14.51
N LEU A 255 -9.27 -34.45 15.44
CA LEU A 255 -7.93 -34.35 16.04
C LEU A 255 -7.90 -34.98 17.45
N GLU A 256 -6.86 -35.74 17.77
CA GLU A 256 -6.69 -36.34 19.09
C GLU A 256 -5.61 -35.62 19.88
N LEU A 257 -5.97 -35.04 21.03
CA LEU A 257 -5.05 -34.46 22.00
C LEU A 257 -4.43 -35.55 22.87
N GLY A 258 -3.12 -35.66 22.85
CA GLY A 258 -2.39 -36.65 23.63
C GLY A 258 -2.49 -36.43 25.14
N LYS A 259 -2.36 -37.52 25.91
CA LYS A 259 -2.45 -37.46 27.39
C LYS A 259 -1.37 -36.57 28.04
N LYS A 260 -0.19 -36.48 27.42
CA LYS A 260 0.97 -35.73 27.93
C LYS A 260 1.02 -34.28 27.44
N GLU A 261 0.17 -33.90 26.47
CA GLU A 261 0.18 -32.55 25.91
C GLU A 261 -0.47 -31.59 26.89
N GLU A 262 0.19 -30.46 27.10
CA GLU A 262 -0.29 -29.41 27.98
C GLU A 262 -1.15 -28.41 27.19
N ILE A 263 -2.13 -27.82 27.85
CA ILE A 263 -2.92 -26.71 27.31
C ILE A 263 -2.55 -25.42 28.03
N GLU A 264 -2.36 -24.35 27.27
CA GLU A 264 -2.10 -23.01 27.80
C GLU A 264 -3.33 -22.13 27.59
N VAL A 265 -3.92 -21.65 28.68
CA VAL A 265 -5.15 -20.85 28.64
C VAL A 265 -4.82 -19.37 28.77
N ASN A 266 -5.13 -18.61 27.74
CA ASN A 266 -5.08 -17.15 27.78
C ASN A 266 -6.50 -16.58 27.97
N LYS A 267 -6.83 -16.19 29.20
CA LYS A 267 -8.16 -15.66 29.57
C LYS A 267 -8.46 -14.30 28.93
N VAL A 268 -7.44 -13.47 28.72
CA VAL A 268 -7.61 -12.11 28.18
C VAL A 268 -8.00 -12.14 26.71
N SER A 269 -7.29 -12.96 25.92
CA SER A 269 -7.56 -13.14 24.49
C SER A 269 -8.56 -14.24 24.19
N LYS A 270 -9.08 -14.93 25.19
CA LYS A 270 -9.99 -16.09 25.12
C LYS A 270 -9.48 -17.15 24.13
N LYS A 271 -8.26 -17.62 24.35
CA LYS A 271 -7.58 -18.62 23.51
C LYS A 271 -7.00 -19.72 24.37
N ILE A 272 -7.01 -20.93 23.84
CA ILE A 272 -6.37 -22.10 24.41
C ILE A 272 -5.32 -22.62 23.42
N GLY A 273 -4.05 -22.49 23.78
CA GLY A 273 -2.91 -23.00 23.00
C GLY A 273 -2.57 -24.43 23.40
N PHE A 274 -2.20 -25.27 22.44
CA PHE A 274 -1.72 -26.64 22.66
C PHE A 274 -0.95 -27.12 21.43
N ALA A 275 -0.20 -28.22 21.58
CA ALA A 275 0.52 -28.86 20.47
C ALA A 275 0.01 -30.28 20.26
N ILE A 276 -0.09 -30.70 18.99
CA ILE A 276 -0.34 -32.10 18.59
C ILE A 276 0.78 -32.52 17.62
N TYR A 277 1.56 -33.54 17.94
CA TYR A 277 2.68 -33.99 17.09
C TYR A 277 3.59 -32.86 16.57
N ASN A 278 4.08 -32.00 17.48
CA ASN A 278 4.92 -30.82 17.18
C ASN A 278 4.23 -29.71 16.34
N THR A 279 2.94 -29.79 16.14
CA THR A 279 2.16 -28.72 15.52
C THR A 279 1.42 -27.96 16.61
N GLU A 280 1.61 -26.65 16.66
CA GLU A 280 0.91 -25.76 17.60
C GLU A 280 -0.47 -25.39 17.05
N TYR A 281 -1.44 -25.31 17.94
CA TYR A 281 -2.82 -24.94 17.66
C TYR A 281 -3.33 -23.92 18.68
N GLU A 282 -4.25 -23.06 18.25
CA GLU A 282 -5.00 -22.16 19.10
C GLU A 282 -6.50 -22.42 18.92
N LEU A 283 -7.20 -22.83 19.98
CA LEU A 283 -8.66 -22.91 20.01
C LEU A 283 -9.22 -21.58 20.54
N THR A 284 -10.07 -20.95 19.77
CA THR A 284 -10.77 -19.72 20.11
C THR A 284 -12.25 -19.99 20.43
N GLU A 285 -13.06 -18.93 20.70
CA GLU A 285 -14.49 -19.09 20.95
C GLU A 285 -15.27 -19.73 19.80
N SER A 286 -14.80 -19.63 18.56
CA SER A 286 -15.56 -20.05 17.37
C SER A 286 -14.80 -21.00 16.43
N LYS A 287 -13.48 -21.09 16.53
CA LYS A 287 -12.64 -21.81 15.56
C LYS A 287 -11.36 -22.34 16.14
N LEU A 288 -10.84 -23.36 15.48
CA LEU A 288 -9.51 -23.90 15.71
C LEU A 288 -8.54 -23.32 14.67
N LEU A 289 -7.42 -22.81 15.14
CA LEU A 289 -6.35 -22.27 14.31
C LEU A 289 -5.10 -23.13 14.46
N LYS A 290 -4.51 -23.51 13.34
CA LYS A 290 -3.21 -24.18 13.28
C LYS A 290 -2.12 -23.13 13.16
N VAL A 291 -1.09 -23.18 14.02
CA VAL A 291 0.06 -22.29 13.94
C VAL A 291 1.06 -22.86 12.94
N LYS A 292 1.22 -22.20 11.80
CA LYS A 292 2.28 -22.49 10.85
C LYS A 292 3.49 -21.64 11.16
N LYS A 293 4.61 -22.27 11.48
CA LYS A 293 5.91 -21.60 11.60
C LYS A 293 6.49 -21.44 10.19
N GLY A 294 6.76 -20.21 9.83
CA GLY A 294 7.45 -19.85 8.60
C GLY A 294 8.62 -18.92 8.93
N SER A 295 9.52 -18.75 7.98
CA SER A 295 10.55 -17.74 8.08
C SER A 295 10.65 -16.93 6.80
N VAL A 296 10.95 -15.65 6.94
CA VAL A 296 11.23 -14.75 5.82
C VAL A 296 12.65 -14.24 5.98
N ASN A 297 13.49 -14.57 5.00
CA ASN A 297 14.85 -14.05 4.94
C ASN A 297 14.82 -12.63 4.35
N VAL A 298 14.69 -11.64 5.23
CA VAL A 298 14.56 -10.22 4.88
C VAL A 298 15.76 -9.73 4.10
N THR A 299 16.98 -10.03 4.58
CA THR A 299 18.24 -9.64 3.93
C THR A 299 18.32 -10.13 2.48
N ASN A 300 17.92 -11.38 2.24
CA ASN A 300 17.92 -11.94 0.88
C ASN A 300 16.97 -11.22 -0.04
N ILE A 301 15.71 -10.98 0.39
CA ILE A 301 14.70 -10.31 -0.43
C ILE A 301 15.10 -8.86 -0.71
N VAL A 302 15.60 -8.12 0.29
CA VAL A 302 16.08 -6.75 0.11
C VAL A 302 17.25 -6.71 -0.87
N THR A 303 18.22 -7.63 -0.73
CA THR A 303 19.38 -7.69 -1.63
C THR A 303 18.94 -7.96 -3.05
N ARG A 304 18.03 -8.91 -3.27
CA ARG A 304 17.45 -9.20 -4.58
C ARG A 304 16.75 -7.97 -5.18
N MET A 305 15.90 -7.29 -4.39
CA MET A 305 15.19 -6.08 -4.81
C MET A 305 16.18 -4.99 -5.23
N MET A 306 17.22 -4.72 -4.44
CA MET A 306 18.22 -3.69 -4.72
C MET A 306 19.13 -4.02 -5.92
N THR A 307 19.33 -5.29 -6.24
CA THR A 307 20.10 -5.73 -7.40
C THR A 307 19.26 -5.97 -8.66
N GLY A 308 17.95 -5.70 -8.59
CA GLY A 308 17.02 -5.90 -9.71
C GLY A 308 16.67 -7.38 -9.97
N ASP A 309 17.00 -8.30 -9.06
CA ASP A 309 16.55 -9.69 -9.11
C ASP A 309 15.13 -9.82 -8.52
N LEU A 310 14.18 -9.23 -9.22
CA LEU A 310 12.79 -9.14 -8.79
C LEU A 310 12.03 -10.46 -8.98
N TYR A 311 10.92 -10.62 -8.27
CA TYR A 311 10.01 -11.75 -8.44
C TYR A 311 9.54 -11.87 -9.90
N GLY A 312 9.45 -13.11 -10.39
CA GLY A 312 8.99 -13.37 -11.77
C GLY A 312 7.52 -13.08 -11.95
N CYS A 313 7.14 -12.16 -12.82
CA CYS A 313 5.74 -11.85 -13.09
C CYS A 313 5.07 -12.94 -13.94
N LEU A 314 4.04 -13.59 -13.41
CA LEU A 314 3.16 -14.49 -14.14
C LEU A 314 2.07 -13.72 -14.88
N ALA A 315 1.38 -12.81 -14.17
CA ALA A 315 0.29 -12.02 -14.72
C ALA A 315 0.08 -10.76 -13.89
N ILE A 316 -0.50 -9.75 -14.49
CA ILE A 316 -1.19 -8.67 -13.83
C ILE A 316 -2.65 -8.80 -14.27
N MET A 317 -3.55 -8.93 -13.32
CA MET A 317 -4.97 -9.12 -13.56
C MET A 317 -5.73 -7.92 -13.02
N ARG A 318 -6.84 -7.57 -13.66
CA ARG A 318 -7.74 -6.52 -13.18
C ARG A 318 -9.13 -7.07 -12.94
N THR A 319 -9.82 -6.51 -11.94
CA THR A 319 -11.21 -6.82 -11.62
C THR A 319 -11.93 -5.58 -11.11
N LYS A 320 -13.24 -5.52 -11.32
CA LYS A 320 -14.12 -4.50 -10.75
C LYS A 320 -14.72 -4.91 -9.40
N LYS A 321 -14.55 -6.15 -8.99
CA LYS A 321 -15.06 -6.73 -7.73
C LYS A 321 -14.19 -6.31 -6.54
N LEU A 322 -14.37 -5.08 -6.06
CA LEU A 322 -13.58 -4.51 -4.96
C LEU A 322 -13.88 -5.12 -3.59
N GLU A 323 -15.00 -5.80 -3.43
CA GLU A 323 -15.38 -6.53 -2.22
C GLU A 323 -14.39 -7.63 -1.84
N TYR A 324 -13.61 -8.14 -2.81
CA TYR A 324 -12.55 -9.13 -2.56
C TYR A 324 -11.19 -8.51 -2.22
N SER A 325 -11.09 -7.18 -2.11
CA SER A 325 -9.81 -6.51 -1.84
C SER A 325 -9.15 -7.00 -0.55
N GLU A 326 -9.92 -7.25 0.51
CA GLU A 326 -9.40 -7.74 1.79
C GLU A 326 -8.67 -9.09 1.66
N SER A 327 -9.11 -9.98 0.76
CA SER A 327 -8.45 -11.27 0.51
C SER A 327 -6.99 -11.12 0.03
N PHE A 328 -6.64 -9.96 -0.54
CA PHE A 328 -5.30 -9.66 -1.05
C PHE A 328 -4.55 -8.64 -0.20
N LEU A 329 -5.26 -7.73 0.45
CA LEU A 329 -4.68 -6.65 1.23
C LEU A 329 -4.41 -7.07 2.68
N ASP A 330 -5.22 -7.97 3.25
CA ASP A 330 -4.90 -8.56 4.54
C ASP A 330 -3.83 -9.64 4.40
N MET A 331 -2.78 -9.53 5.22
CA MET A 331 -1.63 -10.45 5.15
C MET A 331 -2.03 -11.91 5.37
N SER A 332 -2.90 -12.18 6.35
CA SER A 332 -3.28 -13.56 6.71
C SER A 332 -4.11 -14.19 5.60
N SER A 333 -5.13 -13.49 5.11
CA SER A 333 -6.00 -13.93 4.02
C SER A 333 -5.22 -14.14 2.72
N ARG A 334 -4.29 -13.23 2.41
CA ARG A 334 -3.42 -13.34 1.23
C ARG A 334 -2.50 -14.56 1.31
N CYS A 335 -1.85 -14.80 2.46
CA CYS A 335 -0.98 -15.96 2.64
C CYS A 335 -1.75 -17.28 2.52
N GLU A 336 -2.99 -17.34 3.00
CA GLU A 336 -3.85 -18.52 2.84
C GLU A 336 -4.20 -18.74 1.37
N LEU A 337 -4.54 -17.68 0.64
CA LEU A 337 -4.83 -17.74 -0.79
C LEU A 337 -3.59 -18.14 -1.61
N GLU A 338 -2.40 -17.61 -1.26
CA GLU A 338 -1.12 -18.01 -1.85
C GLU A 338 -0.86 -19.51 -1.64
N GLU A 339 -1.14 -20.03 -0.47
CA GLU A 339 -0.98 -21.46 -0.17
C GLU A 339 -1.93 -22.33 -0.98
N GLN A 340 -3.22 -21.95 -1.06
CA GLN A 340 -4.20 -22.69 -1.89
C GLN A 340 -3.76 -22.73 -3.34
N CYS A 341 -3.27 -21.62 -3.89
CA CYS A 341 -2.74 -21.56 -5.24
C CYS A 341 -1.47 -22.39 -5.42
N ASN A 342 -0.55 -22.36 -4.46
CA ASN A 342 0.68 -23.16 -4.50
C ASN A 342 0.39 -24.67 -4.51
N ASN A 343 -0.55 -25.12 -3.68
CA ASN A 343 -0.97 -26.51 -3.63
C ASN A 343 -1.61 -26.94 -4.96
N ALA A 344 -2.55 -26.16 -5.48
CA ALA A 344 -3.20 -26.44 -6.74
C ALA A 344 -2.23 -26.46 -7.94
N ILE A 345 -1.26 -25.52 -7.98
CA ILE A 345 -0.21 -25.49 -9.01
C ILE A 345 0.70 -26.73 -8.88
N TYR A 346 1.05 -27.14 -7.66
CA TYR A 346 1.85 -28.33 -7.46
C TYR A 346 1.14 -29.60 -7.92
N GLU A 347 -0.13 -29.74 -7.62
CA GLU A 347 -0.97 -30.86 -8.09
C GLU A 347 -1.05 -30.92 -9.61
N GLU A 348 -1.21 -29.77 -10.29
CA GLU A 348 -1.39 -29.69 -11.75
C GLU A 348 -0.07 -29.80 -12.53
N ILE A 349 1.04 -29.25 -12.01
CA ILE A 349 2.29 -29.08 -12.76
C ILE A 349 3.45 -29.95 -12.20
N GLY A 350 3.36 -30.38 -10.94
CA GLY A 350 4.39 -31.20 -10.26
C GLY A 350 5.70 -30.45 -9.97
N ASN A 351 5.69 -29.11 -9.90
CA ASN A 351 6.89 -28.29 -9.73
C ASN A 351 6.84 -27.47 -8.43
N LYS A 352 7.62 -27.90 -7.44
CA LYS A 352 7.76 -27.22 -6.13
C LYS A 352 8.51 -25.87 -6.20
N ASP A 353 9.23 -25.59 -7.28
CA ASP A 353 9.95 -24.31 -7.45
C ASP A 353 9.01 -23.14 -7.79
N ILE A 354 7.76 -23.42 -8.13
CA ILE A 354 6.76 -22.38 -8.43
C ILE A 354 6.04 -22.03 -7.13
N THR A 355 6.51 -21.00 -6.45
CA THR A 355 5.91 -20.47 -5.23
C THR A 355 5.35 -19.09 -5.53
N ILE A 356 4.06 -18.90 -5.33
CA ILE A 356 3.34 -17.69 -5.71
C ILE A 356 3.36 -16.63 -4.59
N ALA A 357 3.44 -15.38 -5.00
CA ALA A 357 3.14 -14.20 -4.19
C ALA A 357 2.10 -13.35 -4.90
N PHE A 358 1.22 -12.73 -4.12
CA PHE A 358 0.26 -11.74 -4.60
C PHE A 358 0.59 -10.36 -4.06
N HIS A 359 0.35 -9.35 -4.90
CA HIS A 359 0.25 -7.97 -4.46
C HIS A 359 -0.96 -7.34 -5.14
N ALA A 360 -1.79 -6.63 -4.39
CA ALA A 360 -2.95 -5.97 -4.94
C ALA A 360 -2.89 -4.46 -4.74
N ILE A 361 -3.35 -3.73 -5.73
CA ILE A 361 -3.48 -2.27 -5.70
C ILE A 361 -4.92 -1.94 -6.07
N VAL A 362 -5.63 -1.25 -5.17
CA VAL A 362 -6.95 -0.70 -5.49
C VAL A 362 -6.75 0.64 -6.17
N ASP A 363 -7.05 0.68 -7.47
CA ASP A 363 -7.07 1.93 -8.22
C ASP A 363 -8.37 2.71 -7.94
N ARG A 364 -8.23 3.71 -7.09
CA ARG A 364 -9.31 4.65 -6.78
C ARG A 364 -9.24 5.85 -7.71
N SER A 365 -9.45 5.63 -9.01
CA SER A 365 -9.42 6.68 -10.04
C SER A 365 -8.04 7.33 -10.25
N LYS A 366 -6.95 6.59 -10.03
CA LYS A 366 -5.60 7.07 -10.36
C LYS A 366 -5.34 7.01 -11.86
N THR A 367 -5.75 5.91 -12.53
CA THR A 367 -5.60 5.75 -13.98
C THR A 367 -6.65 6.54 -14.76
N LYS A 368 -7.92 6.46 -14.38
CA LYS A 368 -9.01 7.23 -15.00
C LYS A 368 -9.73 8.02 -13.92
N ARG A 369 -9.69 9.33 -14.01
CA ARG A 369 -10.31 10.26 -13.07
C ARG A 369 -11.22 11.22 -13.83
N GLN A 370 -12.46 11.33 -13.40
CA GLN A 370 -13.37 12.37 -13.87
C GLN A 370 -12.96 13.70 -13.26
N LEU A 371 -12.87 14.72 -14.10
CA LEU A 371 -12.56 16.10 -13.73
C LEU A 371 -13.79 16.97 -13.99
N ASN A 372 -14.20 17.73 -12.99
CA ASN A 372 -15.21 18.76 -13.13
C ASN A 372 -14.49 20.12 -13.11
N ILE A 373 -14.28 20.69 -14.27
CA ILE A 373 -13.54 21.94 -14.46
C ILE A 373 -14.52 23.09 -14.43
N LYS A 374 -14.28 24.04 -13.55
CA LYS A 374 -15.03 25.30 -13.46
C LYS A 374 -14.26 26.41 -14.14
N TYR A 375 -14.91 27.13 -15.01
CA TYR A 375 -14.34 28.32 -15.62
C TYR A 375 -14.73 29.59 -14.87
N LEU A 376 -13.96 30.65 -15.08
CA LEU A 376 -14.25 31.98 -14.52
C LEU A 376 -15.57 32.56 -15.00
N THR A 377 -16.04 32.17 -16.18
CA THR A 377 -17.35 32.53 -16.75
C THR A 377 -18.53 31.89 -16.03
N GLY A 378 -18.30 30.92 -15.15
CA GLY A 378 -19.35 30.15 -14.49
C GLY A 378 -19.75 28.87 -15.25
N GLU A 379 -19.20 28.64 -16.42
CA GLU A 379 -19.39 27.41 -17.15
C GLU A 379 -18.60 26.25 -16.49
N GLU A 380 -19.13 25.05 -16.59
CA GLU A 380 -18.48 23.83 -16.11
C GLU A 380 -18.30 22.82 -17.26
N VAL A 381 -17.14 22.20 -17.32
CA VAL A 381 -16.82 21.15 -18.30
C VAL A 381 -16.36 19.89 -17.56
N GLN A 382 -16.91 18.77 -17.97
CA GLN A 382 -16.50 17.46 -17.46
C GLN A 382 -15.50 16.83 -18.44
N ILE A 383 -14.35 16.38 -17.92
CA ILE A 383 -13.33 15.66 -18.68
C ILE A 383 -13.16 14.26 -18.08
N GLY A 384 -13.26 13.25 -18.92
CA GLY A 384 -12.99 11.86 -18.58
C GLY A 384 -14.05 11.17 -17.73
N GLU A 385 -13.73 9.96 -17.34
CA GLU A 385 -14.56 9.07 -16.52
C GLU A 385 -13.76 8.54 -15.34
N SER A 386 -14.41 8.32 -14.21
CA SER A 386 -13.78 7.66 -13.06
C SER A 386 -13.99 6.16 -13.11
N THR A 387 -12.91 5.40 -13.01
CA THR A 387 -12.98 3.96 -12.83
C THR A 387 -12.43 3.57 -11.47
N ARG A 388 -13.02 2.53 -10.88
CA ARG A 388 -12.51 1.89 -9.67
C ARG A 388 -12.29 0.44 -10.00
N GLU A 389 -11.06 0.00 -9.87
CA GLU A 389 -10.68 -1.37 -10.16
C GLU A 389 -9.59 -1.83 -9.19
N MET A 390 -9.44 -3.14 -9.05
CA MET A 390 -8.33 -3.72 -8.33
C MET A 390 -7.41 -4.40 -9.32
N LEU A 391 -6.12 -4.10 -9.21
CA LEU A 391 -5.05 -4.77 -9.93
C LEU A 391 -4.41 -5.81 -9.01
N ILE A 392 -4.28 -7.03 -9.49
CA ILE A 392 -3.68 -8.14 -8.78
C ILE A 392 -2.45 -8.60 -9.55
N GLY A 393 -1.27 -8.31 -9.01
CA GLY A 393 -0.02 -8.86 -9.50
C GLY A 393 0.20 -10.27 -8.97
N VAL A 394 0.50 -11.20 -9.86
CA VAL A 394 0.81 -12.60 -9.58
C VAL A 394 2.26 -12.85 -9.90
N PHE A 395 3.03 -13.21 -8.88
CA PHE A 395 4.49 -13.34 -8.99
C PHE A 395 4.99 -14.70 -8.51
N ILE A 396 6.14 -15.13 -9.05
CA ILE A 396 6.88 -16.31 -8.56
C ILE A 396 8.03 -15.83 -7.68
N LYS A 397 8.07 -16.26 -6.42
CA LYS A 397 9.10 -15.87 -5.45
C LYS A 397 10.49 -16.44 -5.78
N ASN A 398 10.54 -17.64 -6.37
CA ASN A 398 11.79 -18.35 -6.60
C ASN A 398 12.69 -17.58 -7.60
N PRO A 399 13.97 -17.28 -7.22
CA PRO A 399 14.94 -16.57 -8.06
C PRO A 399 15.16 -17.19 -9.44
N LYS A 400 14.96 -18.52 -9.55
CA LYS A 400 15.06 -19.25 -10.83
C LYS A 400 14.16 -18.68 -11.93
N TYR A 401 13.06 -18.01 -11.54
CA TYR A 401 12.08 -17.41 -12.43
C TYR A 401 12.03 -15.88 -12.34
N GLY A 402 13.05 -15.25 -11.74
CA GLY A 402 13.12 -13.81 -11.58
C GLY A 402 13.04 -13.03 -12.90
N LEU A 403 12.54 -11.80 -12.86
CA LEU A 403 12.28 -10.97 -14.06
C LEU A 403 13.52 -10.68 -14.87
N SER A 404 14.67 -10.44 -14.23
CA SER A 404 15.89 -9.97 -14.93
C SER A 404 16.86 -11.08 -15.30
N LYS A 405 17.02 -12.09 -14.45
CA LYS A 405 18.05 -13.13 -14.60
C LYS A 405 17.48 -14.54 -14.66
N GLY A 406 16.19 -14.70 -14.37
CA GLY A 406 15.57 -16.02 -14.28
C GLY A 406 15.26 -16.64 -15.64
N LYS A 407 15.10 -17.97 -15.62
CA LYS A 407 14.55 -18.71 -16.77
C LYS A 407 13.08 -18.33 -16.92
N LYS A 408 12.69 -17.92 -18.10
CA LYS A 408 11.27 -17.73 -18.40
C LYS A 408 10.55 -19.06 -18.26
N LEU A 409 9.44 -19.06 -17.54
CA LEU A 409 8.55 -20.23 -17.53
C LEU A 409 8.03 -20.47 -18.94
N GLY A 410 8.10 -21.71 -19.44
CA GLY A 410 7.58 -22.02 -20.78
C GLY A 410 6.12 -21.62 -20.93
N VAL A 411 5.72 -21.20 -22.14
CA VAL A 411 4.41 -20.63 -22.43
C VAL A 411 3.26 -21.51 -21.92
N ASP A 412 3.32 -22.82 -22.17
CA ASP A 412 2.28 -23.76 -21.74
C ASP A 412 2.20 -23.87 -20.22
N LYS A 413 3.35 -23.95 -19.52
CA LYS A 413 3.38 -24.00 -18.04
C LYS A 413 2.87 -22.70 -17.46
N ARG A 414 3.22 -21.55 -18.04
CA ARG A 414 2.70 -20.24 -17.62
C ARG A 414 1.19 -20.18 -17.76
N LYS A 415 0.65 -20.61 -18.92
CA LYS A 415 -0.79 -20.66 -19.17
C LYS A 415 -1.51 -21.55 -18.16
N LYS A 416 -0.97 -22.73 -17.89
CA LYS A 416 -1.51 -23.66 -16.88
C LYS A 416 -1.51 -23.03 -15.47
N CYS A 417 -0.40 -22.41 -15.04
CA CYS A 417 -0.37 -21.69 -13.74
C CYS A 417 -1.49 -20.66 -13.64
N ILE A 418 -1.63 -19.81 -14.67
CA ILE A 418 -2.66 -18.75 -14.70
C ILE A 418 -4.06 -19.37 -14.62
N GLN A 419 -4.35 -20.41 -15.40
CA GLN A 419 -5.64 -21.10 -15.39
C GLN A 419 -5.94 -21.70 -14.01
N THR A 420 -4.95 -22.34 -13.39
CA THR A 420 -5.09 -22.92 -12.04
C THR A 420 -5.39 -21.84 -10.99
N ILE A 421 -4.68 -20.71 -11.05
CA ILE A 421 -4.92 -19.58 -10.14
C ILE A 421 -6.32 -18.99 -10.36
N CYS A 422 -6.72 -18.77 -11.60
CA CYS A 422 -8.08 -18.30 -11.91
C CYS A 422 -9.15 -19.28 -11.41
N ALA A 423 -8.92 -20.58 -11.48
CA ALA A 423 -9.83 -21.57 -10.92
C ALA A 423 -9.95 -21.51 -9.40
N VAL A 424 -8.83 -21.24 -8.68
CA VAL A 424 -8.85 -21.00 -7.24
C VAL A 424 -9.60 -19.71 -6.91
N PHE A 425 -9.35 -18.63 -7.64
CA PHE A 425 -10.04 -17.35 -7.46
C PHE A 425 -11.55 -17.47 -7.76
N GLY A 426 -11.94 -18.23 -8.78
CA GLY A 426 -13.35 -18.51 -9.08
C GLY A 426 -14.09 -19.22 -7.94
N LYS A 427 -13.39 -20.07 -7.14
CA LYS A 427 -14.00 -20.72 -5.97
C LYS A 427 -14.38 -19.74 -4.85
N ILE A 428 -13.69 -18.61 -4.76
CA ILE A 428 -14.04 -17.54 -3.83
C ILE A 428 -14.98 -16.49 -4.45
N GLY A 429 -15.42 -16.66 -5.71
CA GLY A 429 -16.35 -15.76 -6.39
C GLY A 429 -15.68 -14.69 -7.26
N LEU A 430 -14.36 -14.70 -7.41
CA LEU A 430 -13.61 -13.75 -8.24
C LEU A 430 -13.40 -14.35 -9.64
N ASP A 431 -14.37 -14.13 -10.53
CA ASP A 431 -14.49 -14.76 -11.86
C ASP A 431 -14.45 -13.78 -13.05
N ASP A 432 -14.38 -12.46 -12.79
CA ASP A 432 -14.36 -11.37 -13.79
C ASP A 432 -12.93 -10.89 -14.16
N LEU A 433 -11.93 -11.73 -13.95
CA LEU A 433 -10.53 -11.35 -14.09
C LEU A 433 -10.11 -11.17 -15.55
N GLU A 434 -9.56 -10.01 -15.84
CA GLU A 434 -8.92 -9.68 -17.12
C GLU A 434 -7.39 -9.63 -16.96
N ASN A 435 -6.66 -10.30 -17.85
CA ASN A 435 -5.20 -10.23 -17.87
C ASN A 435 -4.75 -8.97 -18.62
N VAL A 436 -4.00 -8.13 -17.93
CA VAL A 436 -3.57 -6.81 -18.42
C VAL A 436 -2.14 -6.87 -18.91
N LYS A 437 -1.85 -6.28 -20.06
CA LYS A 437 -0.51 -6.07 -20.57
C LYS A 437 -0.23 -4.59 -20.75
N LEU A 438 0.89 -4.12 -20.20
CA LEU A 438 1.27 -2.70 -20.27
C LEU A 438 1.24 -2.16 -21.70
N TYR A 439 1.74 -2.92 -22.68
CA TYR A 439 1.78 -2.49 -24.07
C TYR A 439 0.38 -2.21 -24.63
N ASP A 440 -0.56 -3.10 -24.38
CA ASP A 440 -1.94 -2.96 -24.88
C ASP A 440 -2.63 -1.75 -24.23
N GLU A 441 -2.42 -1.57 -22.92
CA GLU A 441 -2.99 -0.47 -22.15
C GLU A 441 -2.47 0.94 -22.52
N VAL A 442 -1.20 1.03 -22.93
CA VAL A 442 -0.61 2.31 -23.38
C VAL A 442 -1.03 2.64 -24.80
N LYS A 443 -1.15 1.63 -25.68
CA LYS A 443 -1.56 1.81 -27.08
C LYS A 443 -3.00 2.33 -27.23
N GLU A 444 -3.90 2.00 -26.30
CA GLU A 444 -5.28 2.49 -26.29
C GLU A 444 -5.39 4.02 -26.10
N ILE A 445 -4.29 4.70 -25.75
CA ILE A 445 -4.28 6.14 -25.47
C ILE A 445 -3.69 6.93 -26.66
N GLU A 446 -3.04 6.26 -27.61
CA GLU A 446 -2.56 6.87 -28.84
C GLU A 446 -3.71 7.06 -29.84
#